data_f37fa870eb18b4fe617f623429b89859
#
_entry.id   f37fa870eb18b4fe617f623429b89859
#
_cell.length_a   1.000
_cell.length_b   1.000
_cell.length_c   1.000
_cell.angle_alpha   90.00
_cell.angle_beta   90.00
_cell.angle_gamma   90.00
#
_symmetry.space_group_name_H-M   'P 1'
#
loop_
_entity.id
_entity.type
_entity.pdbx_description
1 polymer ?
#
loop_
_entity_poly.entity_id
_entity_poly.type
_entity_poly.pdbx_seq_one_letter_code
_entity_poly.pdbx_strand_id
1 'polypeptide(L)'
;MNRCKSHSPHAAGELICAVYATCNGRQINLADGWQGAQACTEVPSGEVFCYDSTEEADAALPLIDPAGEELRAAAADAAAKTDAGILAFDDCLYPFVCLFENGNGGGRRLQWSADGTKQLGDWDFRDKASSGCVNRLTGGATVYDARTGLPDPYMSLANNFCYNFITAGYPGGGSFNDKADYLSL
;
A
#
# COMPACT_ATOMS: atom_id res chain seq x y z
N MET A 1 17.04 -0.83 -6.87
CA MET A 1 17.96 0.07 -6.14
C MET A 1 17.36 1.46 -6.12
N ASN A 2 16.73 1.82 -5.03
CA ASN A 2 16.15 3.15 -4.84
C ASN A 2 17.26 4.19 -4.78
N ARG A 3 17.24 5.15 -5.69
CA ARG A 3 18.21 6.25 -5.70
C ARG A 3 17.57 7.48 -5.06
N CYS A 4 17.97 7.78 -3.82
CA CYS A 4 17.61 9.04 -3.17
C CYS A 4 18.40 10.21 -3.79
N LYS A 5 17.71 11.28 -4.22
CA LYS A 5 18.32 12.53 -4.67
C LYS A 5 17.93 13.65 -3.71
N SER A 6 18.94 14.38 -3.19
CA SER A 6 18.73 15.63 -2.47
C SER A 6 18.44 16.74 -3.47
N HIS A 7 17.34 17.44 -3.33
CA HIS A 7 17.03 18.67 -4.06
C HIS A 7 17.04 19.86 -3.12
N SER A 8 18.01 20.72 -3.35
CA SER A 8 18.13 22.17 -3.08
C SER A 8 18.19 22.74 -1.63
N PRO A 9 18.93 23.81 -1.39
CA PRO A 9 19.43 24.24 -0.09
C PRO A 9 18.59 25.34 0.57
N HIS A 10 17.28 25.17 0.73
CA HIS A 10 16.46 26.06 1.56
C HIS A 10 15.22 25.34 2.08
N ALA A 11 15.31 24.85 3.28
CA ALA A 11 14.42 24.14 4.17
C ALA A 11 14.93 22.72 4.43
N ALA A 12 14.72 22.20 5.66
CA ALA A 12 15.13 20.86 6.06
C ALA A 12 14.70 19.85 4.98
N GLY A 13 15.67 19.42 4.18
CA GLY A 13 15.40 18.64 2.98
C GLY A 13 14.92 17.26 3.35
N GLU A 14 13.65 17.01 3.13
CA GLU A 14 13.09 15.66 3.07
C GLU A 14 13.81 14.92 1.92
N LEU A 15 14.46 13.81 2.23
CA LEU A 15 15.10 12.96 1.25
C LEU A 15 13.98 12.23 0.48
N ILE A 16 13.56 12.76 -0.66
CA ILE A 16 12.62 12.07 -1.54
C ILE A 16 13.38 10.94 -2.22
N CYS A 17 13.08 9.71 -1.81
CA CYS A 17 13.61 8.51 -2.45
C CYS A 17 12.65 8.11 -3.57
N ALA A 18 13.00 8.46 -4.82
CA ALA A 18 12.17 8.14 -5.96
C ALA A 18 11.89 6.64 -6.06
N VAL A 19 10.63 6.24 -6.06
CA VAL A 19 10.18 4.88 -6.33
C VAL A 19 9.97 4.74 -7.84
N TYR A 20 10.76 3.86 -8.45
CA TYR A 20 10.61 3.53 -9.87
C TYR A 20 9.81 2.24 -10.03
N ALA A 21 8.77 2.30 -10.84
CA ALA A 21 7.93 1.16 -11.18
C ALA A 21 8.08 0.75 -12.65
N THR A 22 7.92 -0.52 -12.93
CA THR A 22 7.73 -1.03 -14.30
C THR A 22 6.24 -1.02 -14.62
N CYS A 23 5.84 -0.20 -15.58
CA CYS A 23 4.46 -0.11 -16.07
C CYS A 23 4.45 -0.38 -17.58
N ASN A 24 3.78 -1.44 -18.03
CA ASN A 24 3.73 -1.84 -19.44
C ASN A 24 5.12 -1.91 -20.10
N GLY A 25 6.11 -2.48 -19.38
CA GLY A 25 7.49 -2.63 -19.86
C GLY A 25 8.33 -1.34 -19.86
N ARG A 26 7.80 -0.22 -19.36
CA ARG A 26 8.53 1.05 -19.21
C ARG A 26 8.75 1.37 -17.73
N GLN A 27 9.90 1.95 -17.41
CA GLN A 27 10.12 2.52 -16.08
C GLN A 27 9.47 3.90 -15.96
N ILE A 28 8.70 4.08 -14.89
CA ILE A 28 8.13 5.38 -14.49
C ILE A 28 8.60 5.72 -13.08
N ASN A 29 8.72 7.00 -12.76
CA ASN A 29 8.91 7.49 -11.40
C ASN A 29 7.53 7.78 -10.80
N LEU A 30 7.13 7.06 -9.76
CA LEU A 30 5.79 7.20 -9.18
C LEU A 30 5.54 8.56 -8.54
N ALA A 31 6.59 9.22 -8.01
CA ALA A 31 6.46 10.58 -7.47
C ALA A 31 6.05 11.61 -8.53
N ASP A 32 6.28 11.33 -9.82
CA ASP A 32 5.87 12.17 -10.95
C ASP A 32 4.46 11.79 -11.47
N GLY A 33 3.79 10.87 -10.80
CA GLY A 33 2.46 10.35 -11.15
C GLY A 33 2.47 8.98 -11.80
N TRP A 34 1.33 8.32 -11.78
CA TRP A 34 1.16 6.92 -12.20
C TRP A 34 0.96 6.71 -13.70
N GLN A 35 0.90 7.78 -14.48
CA GLN A 35 0.73 7.77 -15.95
C GLN A 35 -0.46 6.92 -16.46
N GLY A 36 -1.54 6.87 -15.68
CA GLY A 36 -2.76 6.11 -15.99
C GLY A 36 -2.91 4.78 -15.27
N ALA A 37 -1.85 4.23 -14.67
CA ALA A 37 -1.95 3.00 -13.91
C ALA A 37 -2.93 3.12 -12.73
N GLN A 38 -3.62 2.01 -12.42
CA GLN A 38 -4.64 1.94 -11.36
C GLN A 38 -4.19 1.08 -10.17
N ALA A 39 -3.22 0.20 -10.35
CA ALA A 39 -2.69 -0.64 -9.29
C ALA A 39 -1.17 -0.73 -9.36
N CYS A 40 -0.49 -0.56 -8.22
CA CYS A 40 0.95 -0.75 -8.09
C CYS A 40 1.26 -1.72 -6.95
N THR A 41 2.17 -2.67 -7.22
CA THR A 41 2.58 -3.73 -6.31
C THR A 41 4.08 -3.67 -6.06
N GLU A 42 4.51 -3.58 -4.81
CA GLU A 42 5.89 -3.85 -4.42
C GLU A 42 5.99 -5.31 -3.97
N VAL A 43 6.84 -6.07 -4.64
CA VAL A 43 7.15 -7.46 -4.28
C VAL A 43 8.29 -7.53 -3.27
N PRO A 44 8.55 -8.70 -2.61
CA PRO A 44 9.58 -8.82 -1.56
C PRO A 44 11.00 -8.46 -2.01
N SER A 45 11.30 -8.52 -3.32
CA SER A 45 12.59 -8.08 -3.87
C SER A 45 12.78 -6.54 -3.84
N GLY A 46 11.70 -5.77 -3.55
CA GLY A 46 11.66 -4.31 -3.62
C GLY A 46 11.42 -3.78 -5.04
N GLU A 47 11.15 -4.65 -6.00
CA GLU A 47 10.72 -4.24 -7.33
C GLU A 47 9.24 -3.81 -7.30
N VAL A 48 8.91 -2.81 -8.13
CA VAL A 48 7.56 -2.27 -8.21
C VAL A 48 7.02 -2.43 -9.62
N PHE A 49 5.80 -2.96 -9.71
CA PHE A 49 5.09 -3.17 -10.96
C PHE A 49 3.74 -2.46 -10.91
N CYS A 50 3.37 -1.76 -11.98
CA CYS A 50 2.10 -1.07 -12.08
C CYS A 50 1.31 -1.53 -13.31
N TYR A 51 -0.02 -1.53 -13.17
CA TYR A 51 -0.98 -2.07 -14.13
C TYR A 51 -2.16 -1.12 -14.31
N ASP A 52 -2.85 -1.27 -15.43
CA ASP A 52 -3.99 -0.42 -15.79
C ASP A 52 -5.27 -0.79 -15.02
N SER A 53 -5.28 -1.95 -14.33
CA SER A 53 -6.36 -2.34 -13.42
C SER A 53 -5.87 -3.18 -12.24
N THR A 54 -6.72 -3.36 -11.23
CA THR A 54 -6.46 -4.23 -10.07
C THR A 54 -6.45 -5.70 -10.48
N GLU A 55 -7.32 -6.09 -11.40
CA GLU A 55 -7.43 -7.44 -11.93
C GLU A 55 -6.16 -7.86 -12.69
N GLU A 56 -5.60 -6.95 -13.49
CA GLU A 56 -4.33 -7.20 -14.19
C GLU A 56 -3.17 -7.34 -13.21
N ALA A 57 -3.13 -6.49 -12.17
CA ALA A 57 -2.13 -6.57 -11.13
C ALA A 57 -2.18 -7.92 -10.40
N ASP A 58 -3.37 -8.39 -10.06
CA ASP A 58 -3.58 -9.67 -9.37
C ASP A 58 -3.25 -10.87 -10.26
N ALA A 59 -3.63 -10.82 -11.53
CA ALA A 59 -3.30 -11.85 -12.52
C ALA A 59 -1.78 -11.95 -12.80
N ALA A 60 -1.04 -10.86 -12.61
CA ALA A 60 0.41 -10.83 -12.81
C ALA A 60 1.21 -11.37 -11.61
N LEU A 61 0.62 -11.49 -10.41
CA LEU A 61 1.32 -11.90 -9.18
C LEU A 61 2.11 -13.21 -9.34
N PRO A 62 1.60 -14.30 -9.97
CA PRO A 62 2.39 -15.52 -10.15
C PRO A 62 3.68 -15.32 -10.94
N LEU A 63 3.74 -14.30 -11.79
CA LEU A 63 4.90 -14.00 -12.63
C LEU A 63 5.91 -13.08 -11.92
N ILE A 64 5.44 -12.08 -11.17
CA ILE A 64 6.28 -11.07 -10.52
C ILE A 64 6.70 -11.47 -9.11
N ASP A 65 5.95 -12.36 -8.47
CA ASP A 65 6.22 -12.91 -7.12
C ASP A 65 5.92 -14.41 -7.08
N PRO A 66 6.68 -15.24 -7.80
CA PRO A 66 6.43 -16.69 -7.86
C PRO A 66 6.61 -17.38 -6.50
N ALA A 67 7.49 -16.88 -5.62
CA ALA A 67 7.64 -17.42 -4.27
C ALA A 67 6.41 -17.14 -3.39
N GLY A 68 5.75 -16.00 -3.57
CA GLY A 68 4.51 -15.65 -2.89
C GLY A 68 3.32 -16.46 -3.38
N GLU A 69 3.36 -17.02 -4.58
CA GLU A 69 2.28 -17.85 -5.12
C GLU A 69 2.05 -19.13 -4.31
N GLU A 70 3.12 -19.79 -3.88
CA GLU A 70 3.02 -20.98 -3.02
C GLU A 70 2.35 -20.63 -1.68
N LEU A 71 2.66 -19.45 -1.12
CA LEU A 71 2.05 -18.96 0.11
C LEU A 71 0.56 -18.63 -0.09
N ARG A 72 0.20 -18.02 -1.22
CA ARG A 72 -1.21 -17.72 -1.58
C ARG A 72 -2.01 -19.00 -1.75
N ALA A 73 -1.47 -19.99 -2.46
CA ALA A 73 -2.11 -21.29 -2.62
C ALA A 73 -2.30 -22.03 -1.29
N ALA A 74 -1.29 -22.04 -0.41
CA ALA A 74 -1.36 -22.63 0.90
C ALA A 74 -2.40 -21.91 1.81
N ALA A 75 -2.48 -20.58 1.73
CA ALA A 75 -3.47 -19.80 2.46
C ALA A 75 -4.90 -20.10 1.98
N ALA A 76 -5.11 -20.20 0.67
CA ALA A 76 -6.39 -20.55 0.07
C ALA A 76 -6.84 -21.98 0.47
N ASP A 77 -5.91 -22.94 0.48
CA ASP A 77 -6.16 -24.33 0.95
C ASP A 77 -6.51 -24.39 2.43
N ALA A 78 -5.85 -23.58 3.26
CA ALA A 78 -6.15 -23.48 4.69
C ALA A 78 -7.53 -22.86 4.92
N ALA A 79 -7.89 -21.82 4.16
CA ALA A 79 -9.18 -21.17 4.18
C ALA A 79 -10.32 -22.13 3.81
N ALA A 80 -10.14 -22.93 2.77
CA ALA A 80 -11.13 -23.90 2.32
C ALA A 80 -11.39 -25.03 3.34
N LYS A 81 -10.43 -25.29 4.24
CA LYS A 81 -10.52 -26.35 5.27
C LYS A 81 -11.09 -25.86 6.62
N THR A 82 -11.14 -24.57 6.82
CA THR A 82 -11.72 -23.95 8.01
C THR A 82 -13.04 -23.29 7.60
N ASP A 83 -14.15 -23.68 8.28
CA ASP A 83 -15.47 -23.02 8.14
C ASP A 83 -15.44 -21.54 8.63
N ALA A 84 -14.31 -21.11 9.17
CA ALA A 84 -13.99 -19.71 9.40
C ALA A 84 -13.61 -19.12 8.05
N GLY A 85 -14.58 -18.48 7.39
CA GLY A 85 -14.32 -17.69 6.20
C GLY A 85 -13.15 -16.75 6.49
N ILE A 86 -11.97 -17.10 5.99
CA ILE A 86 -10.95 -16.09 5.72
C ILE A 86 -11.68 -15.17 4.77
N LEU A 87 -11.94 -13.96 5.25
CA LEU A 87 -12.59 -12.95 4.43
C LEU A 87 -11.77 -12.90 3.14
N ALA A 88 -12.34 -13.37 2.03
CA ALA A 88 -11.81 -13.11 0.72
C ALA A 88 -11.90 -11.58 0.59
N PHE A 89 -10.80 -10.89 0.89
CA PHE A 89 -10.66 -9.51 0.52
C PHE A 89 -10.38 -9.53 -0.98
N ASP A 90 -11.45 -9.53 -1.77
CA ASP A 90 -11.36 -9.57 -3.23
C ASP A 90 -10.44 -8.45 -3.76
N ASP A 91 -10.27 -7.37 -2.98
CA ASP A 91 -9.48 -6.21 -3.34
C ASP A 91 -8.05 -6.19 -2.77
N CYS A 92 -7.68 -7.10 -1.86
CA CYS A 92 -6.35 -7.15 -1.24
C CYS A 92 -5.94 -8.60 -0.95
N LEU A 93 -5.19 -9.21 -1.86
CA LEU A 93 -4.80 -10.61 -1.78
C LEU A 93 -3.78 -10.86 -0.66
N TYR A 94 -3.71 -12.09 -0.17
CA TYR A 94 -2.67 -12.53 0.76
C TYR A 94 -1.30 -12.58 0.03
N PRO A 95 -0.19 -12.16 0.61
CA PRO A 95 0.03 -11.62 1.96
C PRO A 95 0.20 -10.08 1.98
N PHE A 96 -0.63 -9.32 1.29
CA PHE A 96 -0.44 -7.89 1.12
C PHE A 96 -1.10 -7.04 2.20
N VAL A 97 -0.51 -5.85 2.40
CA VAL A 97 -1.18 -4.68 2.94
C VAL A 97 -1.51 -3.77 1.76
N CYS A 98 -2.75 -3.32 1.68
CA CYS A 98 -3.26 -2.51 0.59
C CYS A 98 -3.79 -1.17 1.09
N LEU A 99 -3.50 -0.10 0.36
CA LEU A 99 -4.17 1.20 0.51
C LEU A 99 -4.92 1.52 -0.78
N PHE A 100 -6.08 2.13 -0.63
CA PHE A 100 -6.96 2.50 -1.73
C PHE A 100 -7.28 4.00 -1.70
N GLU A 101 -7.34 4.61 -2.87
CA GLU A 101 -7.62 6.03 -3.02
C GLU A 101 -9.05 6.39 -2.58
N ASN A 102 -10.01 5.51 -2.81
CA ASN A 102 -11.39 5.71 -2.40
C ASN A 102 -11.78 4.82 -1.20
N GLY A 103 -12.91 5.14 -0.57
CA GLY A 103 -13.47 4.30 0.48
C GLY A 103 -13.87 2.91 -0.03
N ASN A 104 -13.92 1.93 0.89
CA ASN A 104 -14.37 0.56 0.62
C ASN A 104 -13.61 -0.16 -0.51
N GLY A 105 -12.29 0.03 -0.61
CA GLY A 105 -11.45 -0.67 -1.58
C GLY A 105 -11.47 -0.09 -3.00
N GLY A 106 -12.04 1.08 -3.22
CA GLY A 106 -12.17 1.68 -4.55
C GLY A 106 -10.98 2.55 -4.97
N GLY A 107 -10.95 2.90 -6.26
CA GLY A 107 -9.93 3.76 -6.85
C GLY A 107 -8.59 3.07 -7.04
N ARG A 108 -7.51 3.86 -7.14
CA ARG A 108 -6.15 3.33 -7.28
C ARG A 108 -5.75 2.52 -6.05
N ARG A 109 -5.01 1.43 -6.27
CA ARG A 109 -4.52 0.54 -5.22
C ARG A 109 -2.99 0.53 -5.15
N LEU A 110 -2.45 0.74 -3.96
CA LEU A 110 -1.07 0.37 -3.60
C LEU A 110 -1.06 -0.88 -2.75
N GLN A 111 -0.14 -1.81 -3.02
CA GLN A 111 0.01 -3.00 -2.18
C GLN A 111 1.48 -3.38 -1.97
N TRP A 112 1.77 -3.84 -0.75
CA TRP A 112 3.10 -4.22 -0.30
C TRP A 112 3.06 -5.56 0.45
N SER A 113 4.00 -6.45 0.14
CA SER A 113 4.21 -7.70 0.88
C SER A 113 5.41 -7.61 1.84
N ALA A 114 6.40 -6.76 1.56
CA ALA A 114 7.57 -6.57 2.40
C ALA A 114 7.33 -5.55 3.52
N ASP A 115 7.90 -5.85 4.71
CA ASP A 115 7.87 -4.95 5.86
C ASP A 115 8.70 -3.67 5.62
N GLY A 116 8.52 -2.70 6.52
CA GLY A 116 9.25 -1.44 6.51
C GLY A 116 8.34 -0.23 6.45
N THR A 117 8.97 0.95 6.44
CA THR A 117 8.24 2.21 6.32
C THR A 117 8.14 2.64 4.86
N LYS A 118 6.93 2.95 4.42
CA LYS A 118 6.62 3.43 3.07
C LYS A 118 6.20 4.89 3.14
N GLN A 119 7.02 5.79 2.59
CA GLN A 119 6.69 7.21 2.46
C GLN A 119 5.73 7.38 1.27
N LEU A 120 4.47 7.71 1.52
CA LEU A 120 3.45 7.75 0.48
C LEU A 120 3.65 8.86 -0.56
N GLY A 121 4.43 9.89 -0.20
CA GLY A 121 4.87 10.92 -1.15
C GLY A 121 5.73 10.38 -2.29
N ASP A 122 6.56 9.35 -2.02
CA ASP A 122 7.42 8.70 -3.03
C ASP A 122 6.59 7.89 -4.06
N TRP A 123 5.32 7.62 -3.73
CA TRP A 123 4.36 6.84 -4.52
C TRP A 123 3.27 7.71 -5.16
N ASP A 124 3.34 9.03 -5.08
CA ASP A 124 2.23 9.94 -5.43
C ASP A 124 0.91 9.51 -4.75
N PHE A 125 0.98 9.14 -3.46
CA PHE A 125 -0.18 8.65 -2.71
C PHE A 125 -0.36 9.33 -1.34
N ARG A 126 0.47 10.32 -1.03
CA ARG A 126 0.35 11.16 0.16
C ARG A 126 -1.00 11.87 0.18
N ASP A 127 -1.69 11.87 1.32
CA ASP A 127 -3.00 12.51 1.51
C ASP A 127 -4.07 12.02 0.50
N LYS A 128 -4.00 10.75 0.08
CA LYS A 128 -4.94 10.19 -0.91
C LYS A 128 -5.66 8.93 -0.45
N ALA A 129 -5.19 8.30 0.64
CA ALA A 129 -5.77 7.05 1.10
C ALA A 129 -7.10 7.28 1.81
N SER A 130 -8.16 6.62 1.34
CA SER A 130 -9.52 6.65 1.93
C SER A 130 -9.95 5.30 2.49
N SER A 131 -9.23 4.22 2.21
CA SER A 131 -9.41 2.91 2.84
C SER A 131 -8.13 2.09 2.79
N GLY A 132 -8.06 1.02 3.59
CA GLY A 132 -6.94 0.10 3.60
C GLY A 132 -7.29 -1.25 4.18
N CYS A 133 -6.63 -2.31 3.70
CA CYS A 133 -6.79 -3.68 4.14
C CYS A 133 -5.44 -4.28 4.53
N VAL A 134 -5.44 -5.15 5.54
CA VAL A 134 -4.29 -5.97 5.92
C VAL A 134 -4.68 -7.43 5.79
N ASN A 135 -4.18 -8.10 4.75
CA ASN A 135 -4.42 -9.54 4.53
C ASN A 135 -3.13 -10.32 4.78
N ARG A 136 -2.75 -10.41 6.07
CA ARG A 136 -1.54 -11.10 6.55
C ARG A 136 -1.88 -12.02 7.71
N LEU A 137 -1.05 -13.07 7.93
CA LEU A 137 -1.20 -13.96 9.09
C LEU A 137 -0.68 -13.31 10.37
N THR A 138 0.37 -12.52 10.26
CA THR A 138 1.04 -11.86 11.40
C THR A 138 1.45 -10.44 11.01
N GLY A 139 1.67 -9.59 12.02
CA GLY A 139 1.98 -8.17 11.81
C GLY A 139 0.71 -7.42 11.40
N GLY A 140 0.57 -6.19 11.73
CA GLY A 140 -0.45 -5.28 11.25
C GLY A 140 0.19 -4.25 10.36
N ALA A 141 -0.52 -3.15 10.18
CA ALA A 141 0.04 -1.94 9.60
C ALA A 141 -0.36 -0.74 10.44
N THR A 142 0.37 0.35 10.34
CA THR A 142 -0.02 1.61 10.97
C THR A 142 0.17 2.74 9.97
N VAL A 143 -0.89 3.49 9.72
CA VAL A 143 -0.84 4.70 8.90
C VAL A 143 -0.68 5.93 9.79
N TYR A 144 0.09 6.90 9.32
CA TYR A 144 0.44 8.11 10.05
C TYR A 144 0.19 9.36 9.20
N ASP A 145 -0.26 10.43 9.85
CA ASP A 145 -0.29 11.80 9.35
C ASP A 145 0.91 12.56 9.93
N ALA A 146 1.90 12.90 9.12
CA ALA A 146 3.16 13.52 9.56
C ALA A 146 2.94 14.99 9.93
N ARG A 147 3.34 15.38 11.16
CA ARG A 147 3.21 16.75 11.66
C ARG A 147 4.55 17.34 12.08
N THR A 148 4.81 18.54 11.64
CA THR A 148 6.00 19.27 12.08
C THR A 148 5.87 19.73 13.53
N GLY A 149 6.76 19.25 14.41
CA GLY A 149 6.87 19.69 15.80
C GLY A 149 5.75 19.21 16.75
N LEU A 150 4.91 18.30 16.30
CA LEU A 150 3.85 17.64 17.08
C LEU A 150 3.93 16.12 16.89
N PRO A 151 3.40 15.31 17.81
CA PRO A 151 3.26 13.87 17.56
C PRO A 151 2.36 13.60 16.36
N ASP A 152 2.78 12.64 15.53
CA ASP A 152 2.03 12.23 14.36
C ASP A 152 0.77 11.45 14.79
N PRO A 153 -0.43 11.89 14.39
CA PRO A 153 -1.61 11.06 14.52
C PRO A 153 -1.46 9.78 13.73
N TYR A 154 -1.98 8.69 14.28
CA TYR A 154 -1.88 7.40 13.63
C TYR A 154 -3.17 6.58 13.77
N MET A 155 -3.32 5.62 12.89
CA MET A 155 -4.35 4.60 12.95
C MET A 155 -3.74 3.22 12.71
N SER A 156 -3.93 2.32 13.68
CA SER A 156 -3.47 0.93 13.56
C SER A 156 -4.47 0.10 12.77
N LEU A 157 -3.98 -0.67 11.82
CA LEU A 157 -4.73 -1.59 10.99
C LEU A 157 -4.39 -3.02 11.44
N ALA A 158 -5.37 -3.73 11.96
CA ALA A 158 -5.20 -5.12 12.41
C ALA A 158 -5.16 -6.09 11.22
N ASN A 159 -4.55 -7.25 11.44
CA ASN A 159 -4.52 -8.34 10.45
C ASN A 159 -5.92 -8.81 10.09
N ASN A 160 -6.07 -9.24 8.84
CA ASN A 160 -7.31 -9.81 8.30
C ASN A 160 -8.51 -8.88 8.49
N PHE A 161 -8.27 -7.57 8.30
CA PHE A 161 -9.31 -6.57 8.43
C PHE A 161 -9.16 -5.43 7.40
N CYS A 162 -10.31 -4.89 6.95
CA CYS A 162 -10.37 -3.70 6.11
C CYS A 162 -10.98 -2.53 6.87
N TYR A 163 -10.44 -1.34 6.61
CA TYR A 163 -10.81 -0.09 7.27
C TYR A 163 -11.26 0.94 6.24
N ASN A 164 -12.38 1.58 6.53
CA ASN A 164 -12.82 2.75 5.77
C ASN A 164 -12.38 4.02 6.53
N PHE A 165 -11.41 4.76 5.99
CA PHE A 165 -10.84 5.95 6.63
C PHE A 165 -11.81 7.12 6.65
N ILE A 166 -12.83 7.12 5.77
CA ILE A 166 -13.88 8.13 5.73
C ILE A 166 -14.69 8.15 7.04
N THR A 167 -14.86 6.98 7.67
CA THR A 167 -15.60 6.83 8.93
C THR A 167 -14.71 6.65 10.15
N ALA A 168 -13.41 6.42 9.97
CA ALA A 168 -12.46 6.29 11.06
C ALA A 168 -12.19 7.65 11.71
N GLY A 169 -12.35 7.74 13.03
CA GLY A 169 -12.15 8.99 13.77
C GLY A 169 -10.70 9.48 13.73
N TYR A 170 -10.53 10.79 13.63
CA TYR A 170 -9.23 11.45 13.64
C TYR A 170 -9.04 12.27 14.92
N PRO A 171 -7.82 12.25 15.54
CA PRO A 171 -7.53 13.07 16.72
C PRO A 171 -7.73 14.56 16.46
N GLY A 172 -8.64 15.17 17.22
CA GLY A 172 -9.02 16.59 17.03
C GLY A 172 -10.30 16.80 16.22
N GLY A 173 -10.93 15.73 15.72
CA GLY A 173 -12.19 15.75 15.00
C GLY A 173 -12.07 15.49 13.50
N GLY A 174 -13.16 15.06 12.89
CA GLY A 174 -13.20 14.62 11.50
C GLY A 174 -12.82 13.15 11.34
N SER A 175 -12.28 12.77 10.18
CA SER A 175 -11.91 11.40 9.82
C SER A 175 -10.46 11.31 9.37
N PHE A 176 -9.96 10.06 9.28
CA PHE A 176 -8.60 9.75 8.79
C PHE A 176 -8.52 9.78 7.23
N ASN A 177 -9.62 10.11 6.57
CA ASN A 177 -9.69 10.24 5.12
C ASN A 177 -8.68 11.26 4.60
N ASP A 178 -7.88 10.87 3.60
CA ASP A 178 -6.89 11.74 2.96
C ASP A 178 -5.92 12.38 3.97
N LYS A 179 -5.42 11.57 4.93
CA LYS A 179 -4.49 12.02 5.98
C LYS A 179 -3.19 11.24 6.03
N ALA A 180 -3.09 10.11 5.33
CA ALA A 180 -1.93 9.25 5.42
C ALA A 180 -0.75 9.82 4.63
N ASP A 181 0.36 10.08 5.34
CA ASP A 181 1.64 10.50 4.78
C ASP A 181 2.62 9.34 4.64
N TYR A 182 2.60 8.42 5.59
CA TYR A 182 3.41 7.23 5.54
C TYR A 182 2.74 6.04 6.24
N LEU A 183 3.25 4.86 5.93
CA LEU A 183 2.77 3.58 6.42
C LEU A 183 3.94 2.80 7.01
N SER A 184 3.75 2.16 8.17
CA SER A 184 4.67 1.18 8.76
C SER A 184 4.04 -0.21 8.71
N LEU A 185 4.83 -1.17 8.20
CA LEU A 185 4.48 -2.58 8.03
C LEU A 185 5.33 -3.45 8.94
#